data_fc4c5e845e3d03c6b3ba2efd42abc920
#
_entry.id   fc4c5e845e3d03c6b3ba2efd42abc920
#
_cell.length_a   1.000
_cell.length_b   1.000
_cell.length_c   1.000
_cell.angle_alpha   90.00
_cell.angle_beta   90.00
_cell.angle_gamma   90.00
#
_symmetry.space_group_name_H-M   'P 1'
#
loop_
_entity.id
_entity.type
_entity.pdbx_description
1 polymer ?
#
loop_
_entity_poly.entity_id
_entity_poly.type
_entity_poly.pdbx_seq_one_letter_code
_entity_poly.pdbx_strand_id
1 'polypeptide(L)'
;MSNFEYFPINWVEGMHINASHFINTENFLLERILKATSIAFFGQYGILPGSNLSHSNIEIEKIGNKLDIHLKTYYGICPNGFPIFIDEKDNADIRVTFDIQEGKDNQKWDIVLTVFPYQRKPVGTPDPNEMPLRYPNIQPKFQLGIISTEENITYDSCSVIVGVLKKSNNSEYIIDYNYIPPSLSMDAHESLKENMSDFLGSINDIDSKLKSILLKIQTQPNHNSITESLSVLCKETLRYIASNNYSFKNDPYRLSPFTVCEKINGLIGSILSSFVFLSKKDKEELLKYFQEWNGVLPSSFEQMLSDSYATIYNHNRIQLSMYNINSILENLKELFSNLSQLEFVGQHRESIVISESRA
;
A
#
# COMPACT_ATOMS: atom_id res chain seq x y z
N MET A 1 11.29 7.07 23.69
CA MET A 1 12.36 6.08 23.45
C MET A 1 12.09 4.93 24.42
N SER A 2 11.83 3.72 23.92
CA SER A 2 11.66 2.54 24.78
C SER A 2 12.98 2.22 25.46
N ASN A 3 12.96 2.07 26.77
CA ASN A 3 14.13 1.57 27.51
C ASN A 3 14.44 0.15 27.02
N PHE A 4 15.72 -0.20 26.97
CA PHE A 4 16.14 -1.59 26.71
C PHE A 4 15.76 -2.46 27.90
N GLU A 5 15.24 -3.65 27.62
CA GLU A 5 14.87 -4.65 28.64
C GLU A 5 16.05 -5.56 28.97
N TYR A 6 16.87 -5.88 27.97
CA TYR A 6 18.00 -6.78 28.11
C TYR A 6 19.33 -6.04 28.03
N PHE A 7 20.28 -6.45 28.92
CA PHE A 7 21.62 -5.90 29.01
C PHE A 7 22.66 -7.00 28.80
N PRO A 8 23.86 -6.67 28.31
CA PRO A 8 24.93 -7.66 28.17
C PRO A 8 25.35 -8.20 29.54
N ILE A 9 25.73 -9.46 29.55
CA ILE A 9 26.22 -10.10 30.77
C ILE A 9 27.58 -9.53 31.16
N ASN A 10 27.76 -9.19 32.44
CA ASN A 10 29.04 -8.80 33.00
C ASN A 10 29.88 -10.06 33.30
N TRP A 11 30.65 -10.49 32.32
CA TRP A 11 31.52 -11.66 32.45
C TRP A 11 32.73 -11.34 33.31
N VAL A 12 32.84 -12.01 34.47
CA VAL A 12 33.96 -11.85 35.39
C VAL A 12 34.58 -13.22 35.68
N GLU A 13 35.89 -13.21 35.99
CA GLU A 13 36.62 -14.43 36.35
C GLU A 13 36.02 -15.10 37.59
N GLY A 14 35.90 -16.44 37.55
CA GLY A 14 35.29 -17.23 38.63
C GLY A 14 33.74 -17.23 38.65
N MET A 15 33.08 -16.60 37.68
CA MET A 15 31.64 -16.60 37.58
C MET A 15 31.07 -17.99 37.29
N HIS A 16 30.06 -18.40 38.02
CA HIS A 16 29.31 -19.63 37.73
C HIS A 16 28.42 -19.43 36.49
N ILE A 17 28.67 -20.17 35.44
CA ILE A 17 27.94 -20.10 34.18
C ILE A 17 26.76 -21.05 34.21
N ASN A 18 25.56 -20.57 33.81
CA ASN A 18 24.36 -21.37 33.65
C ASN A 18 23.57 -20.99 32.38
N ALA A 19 22.52 -21.75 32.06
CA ALA A 19 21.73 -21.56 30.86
C ALA A 19 21.11 -20.15 30.75
N SER A 20 20.76 -19.51 31.86
CA SER A 20 20.13 -18.18 31.85
C SER A 20 21.09 -17.10 31.32
N HIS A 21 22.40 -17.24 31.53
CA HIS A 21 23.38 -16.30 30.97
C HIS A 21 23.40 -16.30 29.46
N PHE A 22 23.34 -17.50 28.84
CA PHE A 22 23.26 -17.64 27.39
C PHE A 22 21.93 -17.09 26.86
N ILE A 23 20.81 -17.45 27.50
CA ILE A 23 19.48 -16.96 27.12
C ILE A 23 19.42 -15.43 27.18
N ASN A 24 19.94 -14.81 28.24
CA ASN A 24 19.97 -13.36 28.37
C ASN A 24 20.88 -12.69 27.33
N THR A 25 21.99 -13.32 26.97
CA THR A 25 22.86 -12.86 25.89
C THR A 25 22.17 -12.90 24.55
N GLU A 26 21.46 -13.99 24.23
CA GLU A 26 20.68 -14.10 23.01
C GLU A 26 19.54 -13.05 22.97
N ASN A 27 18.79 -12.88 24.08
CA ASN A 27 17.73 -11.89 24.15
C ASN A 27 18.27 -10.46 23.97
N PHE A 28 19.42 -10.14 24.60
CA PHE A 28 20.10 -8.85 24.39
C PHE A 28 20.46 -8.63 22.91
N LEU A 29 21.08 -9.62 22.26
CA LEU A 29 21.45 -9.52 20.84
C LEU A 29 20.19 -9.38 19.96
N LEU A 30 19.15 -10.17 20.22
CA LEU A 30 17.89 -10.08 19.52
C LEU A 30 17.29 -8.68 19.65
N GLU A 31 17.18 -8.13 20.85
CA GLU A 31 16.65 -6.78 21.06
C GLU A 31 17.43 -5.70 20.28
N ARG A 32 18.76 -5.81 20.21
CA ARG A 32 19.61 -4.90 19.41
C ARG A 32 19.35 -5.04 17.91
N ILE A 33 19.21 -6.28 17.43
CA ILE A 33 18.87 -6.56 16.03
C ILE A 33 17.51 -5.97 15.69
N LEU A 34 16.47 -6.21 16.50
CA LEU A 34 15.13 -5.68 16.27
C LEU A 34 15.14 -4.15 16.19
N LYS A 35 15.87 -3.51 17.11
CA LYS A 35 15.99 -2.06 17.11
C LYS A 35 16.71 -1.53 15.87
N ALA A 36 17.81 -2.17 15.48
CA ALA A 36 18.54 -1.81 14.27
C ALA A 36 17.68 -1.98 13.00
N THR A 37 16.95 -3.09 12.90
CA THR A 37 16.05 -3.37 11.78
C THR A 37 14.93 -2.34 11.71
N SER A 38 14.26 -2.04 12.83
CA SER A 38 13.20 -1.02 12.88
C SER A 38 13.70 0.36 12.43
N ILE A 39 14.92 0.74 12.80
CA ILE A 39 15.54 1.99 12.36
C ILE A 39 15.87 1.95 10.86
N ALA A 40 16.45 0.85 10.37
CA ALA A 40 16.84 0.70 8.97
C ALA A 40 15.65 0.78 8.00
N PHE A 41 14.50 0.30 8.40
CA PHE A 41 13.27 0.37 7.61
C PHE A 41 12.39 1.58 7.94
N PHE A 42 12.89 2.56 8.73
CA PHE A 42 12.14 3.76 9.11
C PHE A 42 10.76 3.45 9.71
N GLY A 43 10.62 2.34 10.43
CA GLY A 43 9.35 1.88 10.99
C GLY A 43 8.37 1.31 9.96
N GLN A 44 8.77 1.14 8.70
CA GLN A 44 7.98 0.38 7.73
C GLN A 44 8.05 -1.12 8.05
N TYR A 45 6.96 -1.83 7.79
CA TYR A 45 6.80 -3.24 8.13
C TYR A 45 5.90 -3.94 7.10
N GLY A 46 5.72 -5.23 7.26
CA GLY A 46 4.88 -6.04 6.40
C GLY A 46 5.67 -6.97 5.49
N ILE A 47 5.11 -7.35 4.38
CA ILE A 47 5.66 -8.34 3.45
C ILE A 47 6.98 -7.84 2.83
N LEU A 48 7.98 -8.74 2.81
CA LEU A 48 9.31 -8.46 2.26
C LEU A 48 9.28 -8.27 0.72
N PRO A 49 10.19 -7.43 0.18
CA PRO A 49 10.37 -7.31 -1.26
C PRO A 49 10.63 -8.66 -1.94
N GLY A 50 10.05 -8.86 -3.12
CA GLY A 50 10.24 -10.07 -3.91
C GLY A 50 9.54 -11.33 -3.38
N SER A 51 8.80 -11.24 -2.26
CA SER A 51 8.05 -12.38 -1.71
C SER A 51 6.93 -12.85 -2.63
N ASN A 52 6.37 -11.94 -3.40
CA ASN A 52 5.32 -12.25 -4.38
C ASN A 52 4.14 -13.03 -3.77
N LEU A 53 3.73 -12.66 -2.57
CA LEU A 53 2.64 -13.30 -1.88
C LEU A 53 1.29 -12.96 -2.53
N SER A 54 0.33 -13.87 -2.38
CA SER A 54 -1.05 -13.72 -2.86
C SER A 54 -2.03 -14.08 -1.75
N HIS A 55 -3.30 -13.87 -1.99
CA HIS A 55 -4.36 -14.23 -1.03
C HIS A 55 -4.45 -15.74 -0.75
N SER A 56 -3.89 -16.59 -1.60
CA SER A 56 -3.85 -18.04 -1.42
C SER A 56 -2.97 -18.52 -0.28
N ASN A 57 -2.21 -17.63 0.37
CA ASN A 57 -1.41 -17.97 1.56
C ASN A 57 -2.25 -18.27 2.80
N ILE A 58 -3.54 -17.89 2.80
CA ILE A 58 -4.48 -18.16 3.89
C ILE A 58 -5.56 -19.10 3.36
N GLU A 59 -5.72 -20.23 4.00
CA GLU A 59 -6.80 -21.17 3.74
C GLU A 59 -7.87 -21.08 4.83
N ILE A 60 -9.13 -21.25 4.42
CA ILE A 60 -10.27 -21.34 5.32
C ILE A 60 -10.95 -22.67 5.08
N GLU A 61 -11.12 -23.45 6.14
CA GLU A 61 -11.87 -24.68 6.15
C GLU A 61 -13.04 -24.58 7.13
N LYS A 62 -14.25 -24.96 6.69
CA LYS A 62 -15.42 -24.97 7.57
C LYS A 62 -15.56 -26.33 8.22
N ILE A 63 -15.49 -26.37 9.55
CA ILE A 63 -15.62 -27.57 10.37
C ILE A 63 -16.83 -27.40 11.29
N GLY A 64 -18.00 -27.91 10.87
CA GLY A 64 -19.24 -27.72 11.61
C GLY A 64 -19.67 -26.25 11.70
N ASN A 65 -19.75 -25.71 12.92
CA ASN A 65 -20.08 -24.31 13.19
C ASN A 65 -18.84 -23.43 13.44
N LYS A 66 -17.66 -23.89 13.02
CA LYS A 66 -16.40 -23.17 13.18
C LYS A 66 -15.67 -23.07 11.84
N LEU A 67 -14.86 -22.05 11.74
CA LEU A 67 -13.90 -21.89 10.64
C LEU A 67 -12.51 -22.18 11.21
N ASP A 68 -11.77 -23.04 10.54
CA ASP A 68 -10.32 -23.22 10.76
C ASP A 68 -9.58 -22.38 9.72
N ILE A 69 -8.78 -21.43 10.19
CA ILE A 69 -8.05 -20.49 9.35
C ILE A 69 -6.57 -20.80 9.51
N HIS A 70 -5.93 -21.14 8.40
CA HIS A 70 -4.55 -21.58 8.34
C HIS A 70 -3.69 -20.58 7.51
N LEU A 71 -2.65 -20.05 8.13
CA LEU A 71 -1.62 -19.26 7.44
C LEU A 71 -0.50 -20.19 6.98
N LYS A 72 -0.39 -20.43 5.67
CA LYS A 72 0.59 -21.34 5.08
C LYS A 72 1.97 -20.72 4.94
N THR A 73 2.02 -19.49 4.44
CA THR A 73 3.28 -18.84 4.09
C THR A 73 3.21 -17.37 4.43
N TYR A 74 4.25 -16.84 5.07
CA TYR A 74 4.40 -15.41 5.28
C TYR A 74 5.89 -15.05 5.43
N TYR A 75 6.35 -14.09 4.64
CA TYR A 75 7.71 -13.54 4.71
C TYR A 75 7.60 -12.04 4.93
N GLY A 76 7.95 -11.57 6.11
CA GLY A 76 7.71 -10.17 6.47
C GLY A 76 8.51 -9.68 7.66
N ILE A 77 8.25 -8.45 8.05
CA ILE A 77 8.82 -7.79 9.23
C ILE A 77 7.69 -7.20 10.06
N CYS A 78 7.72 -7.41 11.38
CA CYS A 78 6.83 -6.72 12.32
C CYS A 78 7.20 -5.23 12.49
N PRO A 79 6.28 -4.40 13.01
CA PRO A 79 6.58 -2.99 13.31
C PRO A 79 7.77 -2.79 14.27
N ASN A 80 8.05 -3.75 15.16
CA ASN A 80 9.21 -3.72 16.05
C ASN A 80 10.53 -4.15 15.39
N GLY A 81 10.50 -4.52 14.09
CA GLY A 81 11.67 -4.98 13.33
C GLY A 81 11.90 -6.49 13.38
N PHE A 82 11.01 -7.29 13.97
CA PHE A 82 11.18 -8.75 14.01
C PHE A 82 10.91 -9.36 12.64
N PRO A 83 11.88 -10.10 12.05
CA PRO A 83 11.70 -10.79 10.78
C PRO A 83 10.85 -12.05 10.98
N ILE A 84 9.85 -12.23 10.13
CA ILE A 84 8.94 -13.37 10.12
C ILE A 84 9.22 -14.19 8.87
N PHE A 85 9.53 -15.47 9.06
CA PHE A 85 9.67 -16.45 8.00
C PHE A 85 8.79 -17.65 8.35
N ILE A 86 7.65 -17.75 7.68
CA ILE A 86 6.71 -18.86 7.83
C ILE A 86 6.65 -19.59 6.50
N ASP A 87 6.97 -20.87 6.53
CA ASP A 87 6.80 -21.79 5.42
C ASP A 87 6.01 -23.01 5.92
N GLU A 88 5.05 -23.48 5.12
CA GLU A 88 4.19 -24.62 5.45
C GLU A 88 4.98 -25.85 5.84
N LYS A 89 6.19 -26.04 5.27
CA LYS A 89 7.04 -27.20 5.54
C LYS A 89 7.68 -27.16 6.91
N ASP A 90 8.00 -25.97 7.40
CA ASP A 90 8.76 -25.77 8.64
C ASP A 90 7.87 -25.41 9.83
N ASN A 91 6.71 -24.79 9.55
CA ASN A 91 5.81 -24.19 10.54
C ASN A 91 4.35 -24.68 10.34
N ALA A 92 4.14 -25.94 10.13
CA ALA A 92 2.91 -26.55 9.64
C ALA A 92 1.59 -26.21 10.40
N ASP A 93 1.60 -25.41 11.48
CA ASP A 93 0.46 -25.36 12.37
C ASP A 93 0.14 -23.95 12.92
N ILE A 94 0.25 -22.91 12.05
CA ILE A 94 -0.18 -21.56 12.42
C ILE A 94 -1.64 -21.41 12.04
N ARG A 95 -2.52 -21.79 12.98
CA ARG A 95 -3.96 -21.85 12.79
C ARG A 95 -4.71 -21.09 13.87
N VAL A 96 -5.93 -20.67 13.54
CA VAL A 96 -6.89 -20.14 14.50
C VAL A 96 -8.30 -20.63 14.17
N THR A 97 -9.05 -21.00 15.20
CA THR A 97 -10.45 -21.38 15.05
C THR A 97 -11.34 -20.18 15.36
N PHE A 98 -12.28 -19.88 14.47
CA PHE A 98 -13.25 -18.82 14.59
C PHE A 98 -14.66 -19.38 14.66
N ASP A 99 -15.42 -19.02 15.69
CA ASP A 99 -16.82 -19.42 15.81
C ASP A 99 -17.70 -18.63 14.85
N ILE A 100 -18.48 -19.33 14.02
CA ILE A 100 -19.41 -18.70 13.07
C ILE A 100 -20.46 -17.93 13.88
N GLN A 101 -20.51 -16.63 13.71
CA GLN A 101 -21.43 -15.74 14.41
C GLN A 101 -22.64 -15.41 13.54
N GLU A 102 -23.81 -15.30 14.14
CA GLU A 102 -24.96 -14.62 13.52
C GLU A 102 -24.67 -13.12 13.52
N GLY A 103 -24.11 -12.61 12.44
CA GLY A 103 -23.72 -11.21 12.28
C GLY A 103 -24.29 -10.60 11.02
N LYS A 104 -24.14 -9.28 10.87
CA LYS A 104 -24.55 -8.55 9.67
C LYS A 104 -23.77 -9.00 8.45
N ASP A 105 -24.41 -9.01 7.29
CA ASP A 105 -23.72 -9.19 6.02
C ASP A 105 -22.65 -8.10 5.81
N ASN A 106 -21.58 -8.45 5.11
CA ASN A 106 -20.41 -7.62 4.88
C ASN A 106 -19.57 -7.26 6.12
N GLN A 107 -19.83 -7.87 7.27
CA GLN A 107 -18.96 -7.72 8.44
C GLN A 107 -17.56 -8.27 8.14
N LYS A 108 -16.53 -7.61 8.66
CA LYS A 108 -15.11 -7.93 8.41
C LYS A 108 -14.36 -8.14 9.71
N TRP A 109 -13.35 -9.01 9.65
CA TRP A 109 -12.43 -9.28 10.76
C TRP A 109 -10.99 -9.30 10.24
N ASP A 110 -10.11 -8.65 10.94
CA ASP A 110 -8.66 -8.71 10.67
C ASP A 110 -8.10 -10.04 11.16
N ILE A 111 -7.35 -10.70 10.29
CA ILE A 111 -6.54 -11.88 10.63
C ILE A 111 -5.17 -11.35 11.02
N VAL A 112 -4.83 -11.47 12.29
CA VAL A 112 -3.65 -10.87 12.89
C VAL A 112 -2.65 -11.94 13.26
N LEU A 113 -1.44 -11.84 12.75
CA LEU A 113 -0.31 -12.65 13.14
C LEU A 113 0.48 -11.92 14.22
N THR A 114 0.56 -12.52 15.41
CA THR A 114 1.37 -12.00 16.52
C THR A 114 2.58 -12.90 16.75
N VAL A 115 3.74 -12.26 16.90
CA VAL A 115 4.99 -12.95 17.21
C VAL A 115 5.36 -12.67 18.67
N PHE A 116 5.85 -13.68 19.35
CA PHE A 116 6.38 -13.59 20.71
C PHE A 116 7.89 -13.87 20.65
N PRO A 117 8.75 -12.87 20.40
CA PRO A 117 10.17 -13.05 20.10
C PRO A 117 10.94 -13.77 21.19
N TYR A 118 10.54 -13.56 22.45
CA TYR A 118 11.22 -14.10 23.63
C TYR A 118 10.55 -15.38 24.18
N GLN A 119 9.42 -15.82 23.61
CA GLN A 119 8.80 -17.10 23.95
C GLN A 119 9.39 -18.21 23.08
N ARG A 120 10.13 -19.10 23.73
CA ARG A 120 10.92 -20.14 23.09
C ARG A 120 10.08 -21.40 22.90
N LYS A 121 9.74 -21.76 21.66
CA LYS A 121 9.11 -23.04 21.29
C LYS A 121 10.22 -24.02 20.88
N PRO A 122 10.42 -25.15 21.58
CA PRO A 122 11.38 -26.18 21.18
C PRO A 122 11.02 -26.81 19.84
N VAL A 123 12.01 -26.99 18.95
CA VAL A 123 11.83 -27.55 17.60
C VAL A 123 13.00 -28.43 17.18
N GLY A 124 12.80 -29.19 16.11
CA GLY A 124 13.76 -30.16 15.58
C GLY A 124 13.48 -31.57 16.06
N THR A 125 14.31 -32.53 15.66
CA THR A 125 14.21 -33.90 16.09
C THR A 125 15.15 -34.14 17.28
N PRO A 126 14.63 -34.55 18.45
CA PRO A 126 15.46 -34.82 19.62
C PRO A 126 16.46 -35.96 19.33
N ASP A 127 17.70 -35.82 19.83
CA ASP A 127 18.67 -36.91 19.78
C ASP A 127 18.30 -37.99 20.82
N PRO A 128 18.00 -39.23 20.40
CA PRO A 128 17.61 -40.30 21.29
C PRO A 128 18.75 -40.73 22.25
N ASN A 129 19.99 -40.32 21.98
CA ASN A 129 21.14 -40.64 22.84
C ASN A 129 21.37 -39.62 23.97
N GLU A 130 20.65 -38.46 23.95
CA GLU A 130 20.73 -37.45 25.00
C GLU A 130 19.79 -37.80 26.18
N MET A 131 20.32 -37.68 27.39
CA MET A 131 19.52 -37.82 28.62
C MET A 131 19.71 -36.57 29.52
N PRO A 132 18.64 -35.84 29.85
CA PRO A 132 17.24 -36.00 29.40
C PRO A 132 17.08 -35.64 27.90
N LEU A 133 16.12 -36.30 27.27
CA LEU A 133 15.76 -36.02 25.87
C LEU A 133 15.38 -34.56 25.69
N ARG A 134 16.00 -33.84 24.76
CA ARG A 134 15.73 -32.43 24.48
C ARG A 134 15.67 -32.15 22.98
N TYR A 135 14.88 -31.13 22.64
CA TYR A 135 14.88 -30.60 21.29
C TYR A 135 16.15 -29.79 21.04
N PRO A 136 16.80 -29.93 19.85
CA PRO A 136 18.09 -29.27 19.59
C PRO A 136 17.99 -27.77 19.40
N ASN A 137 16.86 -27.26 18.90
CA ASN A 137 16.67 -25.87 18.52
C ASN A 137 15.44 -25.25 19.17
N ILE A 138 15.31 -23.93 19.00
CA ILE A 138 14.13 -23.14 19.41
C ILE A 138 13.64 -22.29 18.25
N GLN A 139 12.35 -21.98 18.26
CA GLN A 139 11.71 -20.95 17.43
C GLN A 139 10.96 -19.96 18.31
N PRO A 140 10.70 -18.72 17.84
CA PRO A 140 9.71 -17.85 18.47
C PRO A 140 8.31 -18.47 18.36
N LYS A 141 7.44 -18.14 19.29
CA LYS A 141 6.04 -18.54 19.21
C LYS A 141 5.30 -17.59 18.26
N PHE A 142 4.54 -18.14 17.33
CA PHE A 142 3.59 -17.44 16.47
C PHE A 142 2.17 -17.76 16.92
N GLN A 143 1.27 -16.79 16.78
CA GLN A 143 -0.15 -16.97 17.09
C GLN A 143 -1.00 -16.17 16.10
N LEU A 144 -2.03 -16.81 15.54
CA LEU A 144 -3.08 -16.10 14.81
C LEU A 144 -4.19 -15.66 15.77
N GLY A 145 -4.73 -14.47 15.50
CA GLY A 145 -5.92 -13.94 16.13
C GLY A 145 -6.90 -13.41 15.09
N ILE A 146 -8.17 -13.32 15.45
CA ILE A 146 -9.22 -12.73 14.63
C ILE A 146 -9.88 -11.64 15.43
N ILE A 147 -9.89 -10.42 14.88
CA ILE A 147 -10.32 -9.20 15.55
C ILE A 147 -11.32 -8.49 14.64
N SER A 148 -12.48 -8.07 15.18
CA SER A 148 -13.46 -7.31 14.42
C SER A 148 -12.86 -5.98 13.94
N THR A 149 -13.05 -5.64 12.67
CA THR A 149 -12.59 -4.34 12.12
C THR A 149 -13.37 -3.15 12.66
N GLU A 150 -14.53 -3.39 13.30
CA GLU A 150 -15.32 -2.34 13.97
C GLU A 150 -14.73 -1.92 15.31
N GLU A 151 -13.84 -2.73 15.89
CA GLU A 151 -13.13 -2.40 17.11
C GLU A 151 -11.93 -1.50 16.80
N ASN A 152 -11.88 -0.31 17.40
CA ASN A 152 -10.74 0.60 17.31
C ASN A 152 -9.55 0.08 18.14
N ILE A 153 -8.95 -1.02 17.70
CA ILE A 153 -7.81 -1.63 18.40
C ILE A 153 -6.50 -1.11 17.79
N THR A 154 -5.60 -0.70 18.67
CA THR A 154 -4.20 -0.46 18.31
C THR A 154 -3.46 -1.79 18.44
N TYR A 155 -2.94 -2.29 17.31
CA TYR A 155 -2.16 -3.54 17.30
C TYR A 155 -0.81 -3.34 17.98
N ASP A 156 -0.36 -4.37 18.69
CA ASP A 156 0.98 -4.40 19.27
C ASP A 156 2.05 -4.34 18.17
N SER A 157 3.21 -3.79 18.52
CA SER A 157 4.37 -3.70 17.62
C SER A 157 4.92 -5.06 17.15
N CYS A 158 4.53 -6.14 17.83
CA CYS A 158 4.82 -7.52 17.45
C CYS A 158 3.75 -8.15 16.55
N SER A 159 2.74 -7.39 16.11
CA SER A 159 1.59 -7.90 15.35
C SER A 159 1.51 -7.29 13.97
N VAL A 160 1.09 -8.10 12.98
CA VAL A 160 0.82 -7.67 11.61
C VAL A 160 -0.52 -8.23 11.14
N ILE A 161 -1.27 -7.45 10.37
CA ILE A 161 -2.50 -7.93 9.72
C ILE A 161 -2.08 -8.67 8.44
N VAL A 162 -2.36 -9.95 8.37
CA VAL A 162 -1.96 -10.80 7.23
C VAL A 162 -3.09 -11.00 6.23
N GLY A 163 -4.33 -10.73 6.62
CA GLY A 163 -5.51 -10.86 5.77
C GLY A 163 -6.76 -10.33 6.46
N VAL A 164 -7.87 -10.33 5.73
CA VAL A 164 -9.18 -9.94 6.25
C VAL A 164 -10.18 -11.03 5.91
N LEU A 165 -10.89 -11.53 6.92
CA LEU A 165 -12.05 -12.39 6.78
C LEU A 165 -13.29 -11.53 6.54
N LYS A 166 -14.10 -11.86 5.56
CA LYS A 166 -15.35 -11.16 5.22
C LYS A 166 -16.51 -12.14 5.20
N LYS A 167 -17.64 -11.76 5.80
CA LYS A 167 -18.91 -12.45 5.63
C LYS A 167 -19.57 -11.95 4.35
N SER A 168 -19.78 -12.86 3.39
CA SER A 168 -20.47 -12.58 2.12
C SER A 168 -21.97 -12.46 2.32
N ASN A 169 -22.67 -11.86 1.35
CA ASN A 169 -24.14 -11.76 1.32
C ASN A 169 -24.83 -13.14 1.37
N ASN A 170 -24.15 -14.21 0.98
CA ASN A 170 -24.63 -15.60 1.06
C ASN A 170 -24.37 -16.24 2.42
N SER A 171 -24.00 -15.47 3.44
CA SER A 171 -23.61 -15.98 4.78
C SER A 171 -22.36 -16.89 4.77
N GLU A 172 -21.61 -16.91 3.69
CA GLU A 172 -20.31 -17.59 3.61
C GLU A 172 -19.17 -16.66 4.08
N TYR A 173 -18.18 -17.26 4.70
CA TYR A 173 -16.97 -16.56 5.12
C TYR A 173 -15.87 -16.80 4.11
N ILE A 174 -15.30 -15.72 3.59
CA ILE A 174 -14.24 -15.74 2.58
C ILE A 174 -13.12 -14.78 2.96
N ILE A 175 -11.93 -14.98 2.40
CA ILE A 175 -10.87 -13.97 2.43
C ILE A 175 -11.30 -12.78 1.58
N ASP A 176 -11.13 -11.57 2.11
CA ASP A 176 -11.39 -10.35 1.34
C ASP A 176 -10.23 -10.11 0.35
N TYR A 177 -10.42 -10.52 -0.90
CA TYR A 177 -9.43 -10.36 -1.97
C TYR A 177 -9.10 -8.89 -2.31
N ASN A 178 -9.93 -7.94 -1.85
CA ASN A 178 -9.62 -6.51 -2.02
C ASN A 178 -8.65 -5.98 -0.94
N TYR A 179 -8.44 -6.73 0.13
CA TYR A 179 -7.50 -6.33 1.17
C TYR A 179 -6.06 -6.56 0.72
N ILE A 180 -5.21 -5.54 0.90
CA ILE A 180 -3.77 -5.65 0.65
C ILE A 180 -3.05 -5.54 1.98
N PRO A 181 -2.32 -6.59 2.41
CA PRO A 181 -1.54 -6.57 3.66
C PRO A 181 -0.44 -5.50 3.64
N PRO A 182 0.01 -5.02 4.81
CA PRO A 182 1.21 -4.21 4.93
C PRO A 182 2.37 -4.80 4.15
N SER A 183 3.03 -3.99 3.34
CA SER A 183 4.06 -4.44 2.39
C SER A 183 5.18 -3.43 2.27
N LEU A 184 6.42 -3.89 2.17
CA LEU A 184 7.61 -3.04 2.07
C LEU A 184 7.89 -2.55 0.64
N SER A 185 7.30 -3.20 -0.37
CA SER A 185 7.50 -2.85 -1.79
C SER A 185 6.28 -3.22 -2.63
N MET A 186 6.21 -2.65 -3.84
CA MET A 186 5.15 -2.96 -4.79
C MET A 186 5.26 -4.38 -5.38
N ASP A 187 6.41 -5.05 -5.28
CA ASP A 187 6.58 -6.45 -5.71
C ASP A 187 6.33 -7.47 -4.59
N ALA A 188 6.02 -7.01 -3.39
CA ALA A 188 5.78 -7.87 -2.24
C ALA A 188 4.48 -8.69 -2.36
N HIS A 189 3.44 -8.12 -2.98
CA HIS A 189 2.11 -8.72 -3.12
C HIS A 189 1.59 -8.60 -4.56
N GLU A 190 0.88 -9.62 -5.05
CA GLU A 190 0.35 -9.68 -6.42
C GLU A 190 -0.49 -8.46 -6.78
N SER A 191 -1.47 -8.11 -5.95
CA SER A 191 -2.32 -6.92 -6.18
C SER A 191 -1.55 -5.60 -6.23
N LEU A 192 -0.42 -5.48 -5.52
CA LEU A 192 0.43 -4.28 -5.61
C LEU A 192 1.18 -4.22 -6.94
N LYS A 193 1.62 -5.37 -7.47
CA LYS A 193 2.24 -5.44 -8.81
C LYS A 193 1.29 -4.99 -9.90
N GLU A 194 0.04 -5.47 -9.85
CA GLU A 194 -1.01 -5.07 -10.78
C GLU A 194 -1.27 -3.56 -10.70
N ASN A 195 -1.51 -3.03 -9.50
CA ASN A 195 -1.68 -1.59 -9.30
C ASN A 195 -0.49 -0.79 -9.85
N MET A 196 0.76 -1.24 -9.61
CA MET A 196 1.94 -0.53 -10.10
C MET A 196 2.01 -0.51 -11.62
N SER A 197 1.66 -1.61 -12.28
CA SER A 197 1.58 -1.69 -13.74
C SER A 197 0.57 -0.69 -14.31
N ASP A 198 -0.62 -0.62 -13.70
CA ASP A 198 -1.69 0.29 -14.12
C ASP A 198 -1.29 1.76 -13.91
N PHE A 199 -0.65 2.08 -12.77
CA PHE A 199 -0.16 3.43 -12.48
C PHE A 199 0.89 3.88 -13.49
N LEU A 200 1.86 3.03 -13.81
CA LEU A 200 2.88 3.33 -14.81
C LEU A 200 2.26 3.55 -16.20
N GLY A 201 1.29 2.73 -16.59
CA GLY A 201 0.52 2.91 -17.80
C GLY A 201 -0.18 4.26 -17.84
N SER A 202 -0.93 4.60 -16.79
CA SER A 202 -1.68 5.84 -16.69
C SER A 202 -0.78 7.09 -16.68
N ILE A 203 0.35 7.05 -15.96
CA ILE A 203 1.33 8.16 -15.93
C ILE A 203 1.96 8.37 -17.31
N ASN A 204 2.32 7.31 -18.03
CA ASN A 204 2.88 7.40 -19.38
C ASN A 204 1.86 7.96 -20.37
N ASP A 205 0.61 7.54 -20.29
CA ASP A 205 -0.49 8.07 -21.10
C ASP A 205 -0.69 9.56 -20.84
N ILE A 206 -0.79 9.97 -19.55
CA ILE A 206 -0.92 11.37 -19.16
C ILE A 206 0.25 12.21 -19.71
N ASP A 207 1.50 11.76 -19.52
CA ASP A 207 2.69 12.43 -20.04
C ASP A 207 2.61 12.65 -21.56
N SER A 208 2.26 11.60 -22.31
CA SER A 208 2.12 11.65 -23.76
C SER A 208 1.01 12.61 -24.20
N LYS A 209 -0.16 12.58 -23.55
CA LYS A 209 -1.30 13.44 -23.88
C LYS A 209 -1.03 14.91 -23.57
N LEU A 210 -0.42 15.21 -22.42
CA LEU A 210 -0.03 16.57 -22.07
C LEU A 210 0.96 17.18 -23.06
N LYS A 211 1.94 16.40 -23.53
CA LYS A 211 2.87 16.82 -24.59
C LYS A 211 2.14 17.12 -25.90
N SER A 212 1.20 16.26 -26.29
CA SER A 212 0.38 16.47 -27.50
C SER A 212 -0.46 17.75 -27.41
N ILE A 213 -1.10 17.99 -26.25
CA ILE A 213 -1.89 19.20 -26.00
C ILE A 213 -1.00 20.45 -26.12
N LEU A 214 0.18 20.46 -25.48
CA LEU A 214 1.10 21.59 -25.56
C LEU A 214 1.58 21.87 -26.98
N LEU A 215 1.90 20.83 -27.76
CA LEU A 215 2.30 20.99 -29.16
C LEU A 215 1.16 21.62 -29.99
N LYS A 216 -0.08 21.19 -29.78
CA LYS A 216 -1.25 21.78 -30.46
C LYS A 216 -1.43 23.24 -30.09
N ILE A 217 -1.35 23.58 -28.78
CA ILE A 217 -1.44 24.95 -28.33
C ILE A 217 -0.34 25.84 -28.99
N GLN A 218 0.89 25.34 -29.10
CA GLN A 218 2.00 26.08 -29.70
C GLN A 218 1.87 26.31 -31.21
N THR A 219 1.21 25.41 -31.91
CA THR A 219 1.09 25.44 -33.38
C THR A 219 -0.18 26.13 -33.87
N GLN A 220 -1.20 26.27 -33.03
CA GLN A 220 -2.44 26.95 -33.43
C GLN A 220 -2.29 28.49 -33.45
N PRO A 221 -2.94 29.16 -34.40
CA PRO A 221 -2.73 30.63 -34.62
C PRO A 221 -3.38 31.49 -33.54
N ASN A 222 -4.43 31.00 -32.89
CA ASN A 222 -5.21 31.78 -31.93
C ASN A 222 -5.02 31.23 -30.50
N HIS A 223 -4.61 32.11 -29.61
CA HIS A 223 -4.50 31.83 -28.17
C HIS A 223 -5.61 32.56 -27.41
N ASN A 224 -6.16 31.95 -26.40
CA ASN A 224 -7.16 32.52 -25.49
C ASN A 224 -6.81 32.18 -24.03
N SER A 225 -7.61 32.67 -23.07
CA SER A 225 -7.38 32.42 -21.64
C SER A 225 -7.37 30.92 -21.27
N ILE A 226 -8.18 30.10 -21.97
CA ILE A 226 -8.21 28.66 -21.75
C ILE A 226 -6.89 27.99 -22.18
N THR A 227 -6.38 28.35 -23.37
CA THR A 227 -5.11 27.80 -23.87
C THR A 227 -3.92 28.20 -23.01
N GLU A 228 -3.90 29.45 -22.52
CA GLU A 228 -2.86 29.92 -21.62
C GLU A 228 -2.92 29.17 -20.27
N SER A 229 -4.10 29.09 -19.69
CA SER A 229 -4.32 28.37 -18.42
C SER A 229 -3.96 26.88 -18.53
N LEU A 230 -4.39 26.23 -19.61
CA LEU A 230 -4.07 24.83 -19.88
C LEU A 230 -2.57 24.62 -20.13
N SER A 231 -1.90 25.58 -20.78
CA SER A 231 -0.45 25.55 -20.98
C SER A 231 0.30 25.58 -19.64
N VAL A 232 -0.16 26.40 -18.69
CA VAL A 232 0.41 26.45 -17.33
C VAL A 232 0.26 25.08 -16.64
N LEU A 233 -0.96 24.55 -16.62
CA LEU A 233 -1.25 23.22 -16.01
C LEU A 233 -0.40 22.11 -16.65
N CYS A 234 -0.37 22.03 -17.97
CA CYS A 234 0.42 21.01 -18.67
C CYS A 234 1.92 21.11 -18.36
N LYS A 235 2.48 22.33 -18.32
CA LYS A 235 3.91 22.55 -18.04
C LYS A 235 4.27 22.14 -16.61
N GLU A 236 3.48 22.51 -15.61
CA GLU A 236 3.75 22.16 -14.21
C GLU A 236 3.62 20.65 -13.99
N THR A 237 2.58 20.01 -14.56
CA THR A 237 2.38 18.57 -14.47
C THR A 237 3.51 17.81 -15.16
N LEU A 238 3.90 18.19 -16.37
CA LEU A 238 5.03 17.55 -17.08
C LEU A 238 6.36 17.74 -16.38
N ARG A 239 6.61 18.91 -15.76
CA ARG A 239 7.81 19.15 -14.96
C ARG A 239 7.88 18.22 -13.77
N TYR A 240 6.76 18.00 -13.10
CA TYR A 240 6.68 17.06 -11.99
C TYR A 240 6.92 15.60 -12.45
N ILE A 241 6.26 15.17 -13.53
CA ILE A 241 6.47 13.81 -14.09
C ILE A 241 7.94 13.62 -14.46
N ALA A 242 8.55 14.59 -15.13
CA ALA A 242 9.96 14.52 -15.52
C ALA A 242 10.91 14.40 -14.32
N SER A 243 10.64 15.11 -13.23
CA SER A 243 11.47 15.07 -12.02
C SER A 243 11.40 13.71 -11.29
N ASN A 244 10.30 12.97 -11.43
CA ASN A 244 10.09 11.65 -10.81
C ASN A 244 10.34 10.47 -11.77
N ASN A 245 10.57 10.75 -13.05
CA ASN A 245 10.69 9.74 -14.10
C ASN A 245 11.79 8.69 -13.84
N TYR A 246 12.91 9.12 -13.20
CA TYR A 246 14.01 8.19 -12.87
C TYR A 246 13.53 7.05 -11.96
N SER A 247 12.79 7.37 -10.89
CA SER A 247 12.27 6.37 -9.95
C SER A 247 11.25 5.42 -10.60
N PHE A 248 10.39 5.96 -11.49
CA PHE A 248 9.38 5.16 -12.18
C PHE A 248 9.93 4.27 -13.30
N LYS A 249 11.12 4.58 -13.84
CA LYS A 249 11.79 3.78 -14.87
C LYS A 249 12.78 2.77 -14.30
N ASN A 250 13.46 3.12 -13.20
CA ASN A 250 14.49 2.29 -12.63
C ASN A 250 13.95 1.60 -11.38
N ASP A 251 13.45 0.39 -11.56
CA ASP A 251 12.98 -0.49 -10.51
C ASP A 251 11.74 0.01 -9.73
N PRO A 252 10.65 0.36 -10.44
CA PRO A 252 9.44 0.90 -9.81
C PRO A 252 8.80 -0.08 -8.81
N TYR A 253 8.98 -1.38 -9.00
CA TYR A 253 8.41 -2.42 -8.16
C TYR A 253 9.08 -2.52 -6.78
N ARG A 254 10.29 -2.00 -6.63
CA ARG A 254 10.97 -1.90 -5.30
C ARG A 254 10.54 -0.71 -4.47
N LEU A 255 9.84 0.26 -5.06
CA LEU A 255 9.27 1.36 -4.28
C LEU A 255 8.29 0.82 -3.25
N SER A 256 8.29 1.41 -2.05
CA SER A 256 7.26 1.09 -1.06
C SER A 256 5.89 1.66 -1.49
N PRO A 257 4.76 1.05 -1.08
CA PRO A 257 3.43 1.61 -1.35
C PRO A 257 3.29 3.05 -0.87
N PHE A 258 3.90 3.41 0.26
CA PHE A 258 3.96 4.78 0.77
C PHE A 258 4.66 5.73 -0.23
N THR A 259 5.82 5.34 -0.73
CA THR A 259 6.58 6.17 -1.70
C THR A 259 5.82 6.35 -3.02
N VAL A 260 5.10 5.33 -3.47
CA VAL A 260 4.24 5.45 -4.66
C VAL A 260 3.11 6.44 -4.40
N CYS A 261 2.42 6.33 -3.26
CA CYS A 261 1.38 7.27 -2.85
C CYS A 261 1.92 8.70 -2.76
N GLU A 262 3.09 8.91 -2.16
CA GLU A 262 3.76 10.21 -2.05
C GLU A 262 4.00 10.83 -3.44
N LYS A 263 4.56 10.05 -4.37
CA LYS A 263 4.84 10.53 -5.74
C LYS A 263 3.58 10.86 -6.52
N ILE A 264 2.52 10.08 -6.40
CA ILE A 264 1.27 10.36 -7.11
C ILE A 264 0.52 11.53 -6.46
N ASN A 265 0.54 11.63 -5.13
CA ASN A 265 0.04 12.81 -4.44
C ASN A 265 0.79 14.09 -4.85
N GLY A 266 2.10 14.02 -5.05
CA GLY A 266 2.88 15.14 -5.59
C GLY A 266 2.46 15.52 -7.01
N LEU A 267 2.06 14.56 -7.86
CA LEU A 267 1.49 14.83 -9.18
C LEU A 267 0.17 15.61 -9.04
N ILE A 268 -0.73 15.16 -8.17
CA ILE A 268 -1.99 15.87 -7.87
C ILE A 268 -1.70 17.28 -7.34
N GLY A 269 -0.75 17.39 -6.41
CA GLY A 269 -0.29 18.67 -5.87
C GLY A 269 0.24 19.64 -6.94
N SER A 270 0.92 19.14 -7.97
CA SER A 270 1.38 19.97 -9.09
C SER A 270 0.23 20.51 -9.93
N ILE A 271 -0.84 19.73 -10.11
CA ILE A 271 -2.07 20.18 -10.79
C ILE A 271 -2.79 21.24 -9.94
N LEU A 272 -2.99 20.99 -8.65
CA LEU A 272 -3.60 21.96 -7.73
C LEU A 272 -2.80 23.26 -7.66
N SER A 273 -1.46 23.18 -7.63
CA SER A 273 -0.59 24.35 -7.63
C SER A 273 -0.71 25.17 -8.92
N SER A 274 -0.94 24.50 -10.07
CA SER A 274 -1.15 25.21 -11.34
C SER A 274 -2.37 26.15 -11.29
N PHE A 275 -3.42 25.76 -10.56
CA PHE A 275 -4.61 26.61 -10.38
C PHE A 275 -4.33 27.88 -9.57
N VAL A 276 -3.31 27.86 -8.69
CA VAL A 276 -2.92 29.03 -7.90
C VAL A 276 -2.30 30.12 -8.77
N PHE A 277 -1.69 29.76 -9.89
CA PHE A 277 -1.09 30.67 -10.85
C PHE A 277 -2.12 31.33 -11.76
N LEU A 278 -3.39 30.92 -11.74
CA LEU A 278 -4.47 31.44 -12.55
C LEU A 278 -5.27 32.50 -11.78
N SER A 279 -5.83 33.48 -12.51
CA SER A 279 -6.85 34.32 -11.92
C SER A 279 -8.10 33.50 -11.58
N LYS A 280 -8.92 33.99 -10.65
CA LYS A 280 -10.18 33.31 -10.30
C LYS A 280 -11.06 33.04 -11.52
N LYS A 281 -11.14 34.03 -12.42
CA LYS A 281 -11.93 33.94 -13.65
C LYS A 281 -11.38 32.87 -14.59
N ASP A 282 -10.06 32.90 -14.84
CA ASP A 282 -9.42 31.92 -15.76
C ASP A 282 -9.48 30.51 -15.24
N LYS A 283 -9.35 30.30 -13.90
CA LYS A 283 -9.55 29.01 -13.26
C LYS A 283 -10.97 28.50 -13.46
N GLU A 284 -12.00 29.35 -13.20
CA GLU A 284 -13.40 28.97 -13.39
C GLU A 284 -13.69 28.61 -14.86
N GLU A 285 -13.13 29.35 -15.81
CA GLU A 285 -13.27 29.10 -17.24
C GLU A 285 -12.58 27.78 -17.65
N LEU A 286 -11.38 27.50 -17.17
CA LEU A 286 -10.68 26.25 -17.41
C LEU A 286 -11.45 25.04 -16.83
N LEU A 287 -11.99 25.15 -15.62
CA LEU A 287 -12.76 24.05 -15.00
C LEU A 287 -14.09 23.79 -15.72
N LYS A 288 -14.76 24.84 -16.24
CA LYS A 288 -15.93 24.68 -17.12
C LYS A 288 -15.57 24.00 -18.44
N TYR A 289 -14.42 24.37 -19.01
CA TYR A 289 -13.91 23.71 -20.20
C TYR A 289 -13.63 22.21 -19.96
N PHE A 290 -13.08 21.83 -18.80
CA PHE A 290 -12.92 20.43 -18.44
C PHE A 290 -14.27 19.71 -18.32
N GLN A 291 -15.30 20.34 -17.76
CA GLN A 291 -16.63 19.77 -17.68
C GLN A 291 -17.22 19.44 -19.06
N GLU A 292 -16.98 20.27 -20.06
CA GLU A 292 -17.48 20.03 -21.43
C GLU A 292 -16.91 18.76 -22.05
N TRP A 293 -15.67 18.37 -21.68
CA TRP A 293 -14.93 17.25 -22.27
C TRP A 293 -14.87 16.01 -21.40
N ASN A 294 -15.09 16.14 -20.10
CA ASN A 294 -15.04 15.01 -19.15
C ASN A 294 -16.40 14.79 -18.44
N GLY A 295 -17.35 15.70 -18.59
CA GLY A 295 -18.67 15.60 -17.94
C GLY A 295 -18.67 15.82 -16.43
N VAL A 296 -17.50 15.99 -15.80
CA VAL A 296 -17.38 16.19 -14.35
C VAL A 296 -17.57 17.67 -13.98
N LEU A 297 -18.46 17.93 -13.02
CA LEU A 297 -18.70 19.30 -12.55
C LEU A 297 -17.40 19.95 -12.01
N PRO A 298 -17.17 21.28 -12.26
CA PRO A 298 -15.98 22.00 -11.80
C PRO A 298 -15.68 21.83 -10.32
N SER A 299 -16.69 21.98 -9.47
CA SER A 299 -16.56 21.81 -8.02
C SER A 299 -16.19 20.35 -7.62
N SER A 300 -16.77 19.37 -8.30
CA SER A 300 -16.50 17.95 -8.04
C SER A 300 -15.10 17.55 -8.48
N PHE A 301 -14.61 18.10 -9.59
CA PHE A 301 -13.25 17.84 -10.07
C PHE A 301 -12.20 18.41 -9.10
N GLU A 302 -12.36 19.65 -8.70
CA GLU A 302 -11.46 20.28 -7.73
C GLU A 302 -11.52 19.60 -6.36
N GLN A 303 -12.72 19.23 -5.90
CA GLN A 303 -12.91 18.52 -4.65
C GLN A 303 -12.23 17.14 -4.69
N MET A 304 -12.40 16.38 -5.76
CA MET A 304 -11.76 15.08 -5.95
C MET A 304 -10.23 15.16 -5.83
N LEU A 305 -9.60 16.16 -6.47
CA LEU A 305 -8.16 16.38 -6.36
C LEU A 305 -7.76 16.76 -4.93
N SER A 306 -8.52 17.66 -4.29
CA SER A 306 -8.23 18.16 -2.95
C SER A 306 -8.40 17.06 -1.88
N ASP A 307 -9.44 16.26 -1.96
CA ASP A 307 -9.70 15.16 -1.04
C ASP A 307 -8.62 14.09 -1.14
N SER A 308 -8.20 13.77 -2.36
CA SER A 308 -7.08 12.84 -2.53
C SER A 308 -5.78 13.37 -1.99
N TYR A 309 -5.47 14.64 -2.28
CA TYR A 309 -4.26 15.29 -1.78
C TYR A 309 -4.23 15.35 -0.24
N ALA A 310 -5.38 15.51 0.40
CA ALA A 310 -5.54 15.53 1.86
C ALA A 310 -5.57 14.12 2.49
N THR A 311 -5.68 13.05 1.70
CA THR A 311 -5.81 11.70 2.22
C THR A 311 -4.53 11.26 2.92
N ILE A 312 -4.67 10.80 4.19
CA ILE A 312 -3.56 10.27 4.97
C ILE A 312 -3.38 8.79 4.64
N TYR A 313 -2.15 8.41 4.31
CA TYR A 313 -1.79 7.02 4.06
C TYR A 313 -1.94 6.16 5.32
N ASN A 314 -2.62 5.02 5.18
CA ASN A 314 -2.74 4.02 6.25
C ASN A 314 -2.09 2.71 5.80
N HIS A 315 -0.98 2.35 6.43
CA HIS A 315 -0.21 1.17 6.07
C HIS A 315 -0.94 -0.15 6.34
N ASN A 316 -1.89 -0.18 7.27
CA ASN A 316 -2.77 -1.33 7.52
C ASN A 316 -3.97 -1.43 6.55
N ARG A 317 -4.15 -0.43 5.68
CA ARG A 317 -5.28 -0.33 4.73
C ARG A 317 -4.79 0.22 3.39
N ILE A 318 -3.70 -0.34 2.86
CA ILE A 318 -3.04 0.10 1.62
C ILE A 318 -4.03 0.15 0.45
N GLN A 319 -4.96 -0.80 0.37
CA GLN A 319 -5.96 -0.88 -0.70
C GLN A 319 -6.80 0.40 -0.85
N LEU A 320 -7.05 1.14 0.23
CA LEU A 320 -7.80 2.41 0.15
C LEU A 320 -7.03 3.47 -0.63
N SER A 321 -5.72 3.58 -0.35
CA SER A 321 -4.84 4.49 -1.08
C SER A 321 -4.68 4.07 -2.55
N MET A 322 -4.53 2.78 -2.82
CA MET A 322 -4.41 2.26 -4.19
C MET A 322 -5.69 2.55 -5.00
N TYR A 323 -6.87 2.32 -4.40
CA TYR A 323 -8.15 2.61 -5.04
C TYR A 323 -8.31 4.11 -5.36
N ASN A 324 -7.99 5.00 -4.40
CA ASN A 324 -8.07 6.45 -4.61
C ASN A 324 -7.14 6.91 -5.74
N ILE A 325 -5.92 6.41 -5.76
CA ILE A 325 -4.92 6.70 -6.80
C ILE A 325 -5.41 6.25 -8.17
N ASN A 326 -5.91 5.01 -8.29
CA ASN A 326 -6.45 4.50 -9.54
C ASN A 326 -7.59 5.37 -10.05
N SER A 327 -8.55 5.69 -9.19
CA SER A 327 -9.69 6.53 -9.56
C SER A 327 -9.26 7.89 -10.12
N ILE A 328 -8.27 8.53 -9.52
CA ILE A 328 -7.80 9.84 -9.97
C ILE A 328 -6.99 9.74 -11.26
N LEU A 329 -6.08 8.78 -11.34
CA LEU A 329 -5.28 8.61 -12.56
C LEU A 329 -6.15 8.29 -13.77
N GLU A 330 -7.20 7.47 -13.62
CA GLU A 330 -8.15 7.19 -14.70
C GLU A 330 -8.95 8.44 -15.11
N ASN A 331 -9.43 9.24 -14.14
CA ASN A 331 -10.11 10.51 -14.44
C ASN A 331 -9.20 11.50 -15.19
N LEU A 332 -7.95 11.64 -14.75
CA LEU A 332 -6.98 12.53 -15.41
C LEU A 332 -6.62 12.03 -16.81
N LYS A 333 -6.41 10.73 -16.96
CA LYS A 333 -6.12 10.07 -18.24
C LYS A 333 -7.25 10.27 -19.23
N GLU A 334 -8.50 10.09 -18.81
CA GLU A 334 -9.69 10.32 -19.65
C GLU A 334 -9.77 11.78 -20.07
N LEU A 335 -9.66 12.74 -19.13
CA LEU A 335 -9.68 14.16 -19.42
C LEU A 335 -8.62 14.56 -20.46
N PHE A 336 -7.35 14.23 -20.21
CA PHE A 336 -6.27 14.60 -21.11
C PHE A 336 -6.31 13.84 -22.45
N SER A 337 -6.85 12.62 -22.46
CA SER A 337 -7.11 11.89 -23.70
C SER A 337 -8.12 12.63 -24.56
N ASN A 338 -9.26 13.02 -24.00
CA ASN A 338 -10.30 13.77 -24.71
C ASN A 338 -9.76 15.11 -25.26
N LEU A 339 -9.07 15.89 -24.41
CA LEU A 339 -8.47 17.16 -24.82
C LEU A 339 -7.39 16.97 -25.91
N SER A 340 -6.62 15.90 -25.85
CA SER A 340 -5.57 15.61 -26.84
C SER A 340 -6.10 15.23 -28.22
N GLN A 341 -7.35 14.83 -28.35
CA GLN A 341 -8.00 14.46 -29.61
C GLN A 341 -8.59 15.66 -30.34
N LEU A 342 -8.79 16.79 -29.64
CA LEU A 342 -9.36 17.99 -30.24
C LEU A 342 -8.44 18.54 -31.35
N GLU A 343 -9.03 18.96 -32.46
CA GLU A 343 -8.31 19.64 -33.53
C GLU A 343 -7.80 21.00 -33.04
N PHE A 344 -8.67 21.77 -32.40
CA PHE A 344 -8.36 23.06 -31.78
C PHE A 344 -8.58 23.05 -30.29
N VAL A 345 -7.52 23.11 -29.54
CA VAL A 345 -7.57 23.13 -28.07
C VAL A 345 -7.99 24.53 -27.59
N GLY A 346 -8.83 24.59 -26.57
CA GLY A 346 -9.31 25.83 -25.97
C GLY A 346 -10.55 26.46 -26.64
N GLN A 347 -11.19 25.75 -27.57
CA GLN A 347 -12.50 26.13 -28.12
C GLN A 347 -13.61 25.39 -27.41
N HIS A 348 -14.67 26.10 -27.04
CA HIS A 348 -15.87 25.53 -26.46
C HIS A 348 -16.62 24.64 -27.46
N ARG A 349 -17.28 23.60 -27.00
CA ARG A 349 -17.99 22.61 -27.81
C ARG A 349 -19.09 23.24 -28.69
N GLU A 350 -19.81 24.23 -28.17
CA GLU A 350 -20.83 24.97 -28.91
C GLU A 350 -20.28 25.75 -30.11
N SER A 351 -19.07 26.29 -30.00
CA SER A 351 -18.41 27.03 -31.06
C SER A 351 -18.01 26.18 -32.26
N ILE A 352 -17.69 24.89 -32.01
CA ILE A 352 -17.32 23.93 -33.05
C ILE A 352 -18.54 23.54 -33.89
N VAL A 353 -19.70 23.32 -33.24
CA VAL A 353 -20.95 22.95 -33.93
C VAL A 353 -21.44 24.05 -34.85
N ILE A 354 -21.26 25.32 -34.48
CA ILE A 354 -21.66 26.48 -35.31
C ILE A 354 -20.76 26.61 -36.56
N SER A 355 -19.50 26.23 -36.51
CA SER A 355 -18.58 26.29 -37.66
C SER A 355 -18.90 25.23 -38.72
N GLU A 356 -19.29 24.03 -38.30
CA GLU A 356 -19.70 22.92 -39.21
C GLU A 356 -21.04 23.19 -39.89
N SER A 357 -21.94 23.97 -39.28
CA SER A 357 -23.22 24.35 -39.89
C SER A 357 -23.14 25.50 -40.90
N ARG A 358 -21.94 26.14 -41.06
CA ARG A 358 -21.69 27.25 -42.03
C ARG A 358 -20.76 26.85 -43.17
N ALA A 359 -20.31 25.63 -43.23
CA ALA A 359 -19.53 25.05 -44.34
C ALA A 359 -20.41 24.18 -45.21
#